data_6c05af84374a3fb62bb20c41d828fc64
#
_entry.id   6c05af84374a3fb62bb20c41d828fc64
#
_cell.length_a   1.000
_cell.length_b   1.000
_cell.length_c   1.000
_cell.angle_alpha   90.00
_cell.angle_beta   90.00
_cell.angle_gamma   90.00
#
_symmetry.space_group_name_H-M   'P 1'
#
loop_
_entity.id
_entity.type
_entity.pdbx_description
1 polymer ?
#
loop_
_entity_poly.entity_id
_entity_poly.type
_entity_poly.pdbx_seq_one_letter_code
_entity_poly.pdbx_strand_id
1 'polypeptide(L)'
;MYRNWILNIGSIIFGLPFVIIGIDHFIDPSWYEPIVPEILGYPTFWVYVSGVFEIALGAGLMFPRTRQISAYGIALMLVALYWANFNMWINDIAIGGSKFGTNWHIMRAIIQAVLIIICLTIAKYSSKLSSPSD
;
A
#
# COMPACT_ATOMS: atom_id res chain seq x y z
N MET A 1 -22.08 17.62 -5.84
CA MET A 1 -21.79 17.90 -4.41
C MET A 1 -21.63 16.64 -3.60
N TYR A 2 -22.60 15.75 -3.53
CA TYR A 2 -22.53 14.52 -2.74
C TYR A 2 -21.37 13.58 -3.13
N ARG A 3 -21.05 13.48 -4.41
CA ARG A 3 -19.97 12.60 -4.91
C ARG A 3 -18.58 12.98 -4.41
N ASN A 4 -18.34 14.26 -4.12
CA ASN A 4 -17.03 14.74 -3.68
C ASN A 4 -16.74 14.39 -2.21
N TRP A 5 -17.75 14.44 -1.33
CA TRP A 5 -17.54 14.11 0.07
C TRP A 5 -17.34 12.58 0.27
N ILE A 6 -18.07 11.75 -0.50
CA ILE A 6 -17.85 10.28 -0.47
C ILE A 6 -16.43 9.95 -0.89
N LEU A 7 -15.94 10.55 -1.98
CA LEU A 7 -14.56 10.35 -2.43
C LEU A 7 -13.55 10.87 -1.40
N ASN A 8 -13.82 12.00 -0.75
CA ASN A 8 -12.94 12.55 0.28
C ASN A 8 -12.85 11.64 1.49
N ILE A 9 -13.99 11.24 2.05
CA ILE A 9 -14.04 10.34 3.21
C ILE A 9 -13.44 8.98 2.87
N GLY A 10 -13.80 8.40 1.73
CA GLY A 10 -13.25 7.13 1.28
C GLY A 10 -11.72 7.17 1.11
N SER A 11 -11.19 8.27 0.56
CA SER A 11 -9.75 8.44 0.40
C SER A 11 -9.01 8.61 1.74
N ILE A 12 -9.63 9.24 2.73
CA ILE A 12 -9.08 9.35 4.09
C ILE A 12 -9.07 7.97 4.76
N ILE A 13 -10.20 7.27 4.75
CA ILE A 13 -10.33 5.94 5.35
C ILE A 13 -9.33 4.96 4.71
N PHE A 14 -9.13 5.06 3.40
CA PHE A 14 -8.22 4.19 2.67
C PHE A 14 -6.74 4.59 2.79
N GLY A 15 -6.44 5.87 2.87
CA GLY A 15 -5.07 6.39 2.99
C GLY A 15 -4.48 6.25 4.40
N LEU A 16 -5.31 6.38 5.43
CA LEU A 16 -4.87 6.36 6.82
C LEU A 16 -4.14 5.07 7.22
N PRO A 17 -4.61 3.85 6.86
CA PRO A 17 -3.88 2.62 7.14
C PRO A 17 -2.47 2.59 6.56
N PHE A 18 -2.25 3.13 5.35
CA PHE A 18 -0.91 3.21 4.75
C PHE A 18 0.02 4.12 5.56
N VAL A 19 -0.48 5.25 6.04
CA VAL A 19 0.30 6.14 6.93
C VAL A 19 0.68 5.42 8.22
N ILE A 20 -0.28 4.74 8.85
CA ILE A 20 -0.05 4.01 10.11
C ILE A 20 0.97 2.89 9.91
N ILE A 21 0.81 2.06 8.89
CA ILE A 21 1.74 0.96 8.57
C ILE A 21 3.11 1.53 8.20
N GLY A 22 3.17 2.59 7.41
CA GLY A 22 4.42 3.23 7.06
C GLY A 22 5.19 3.77 8.28
N ILE A 23 4.49 4.33 9.27
CA ILE A 23 5.09 4.74 10.55
C ILE A 23 5.61 3.52 11.30
N ASP A 24 4.85 2.41 11.31
CA ASP A 24 5.23 1.18 11.99
C ASP A 24 6.53 0.57 11.43
N HIS A 25 6.81 0.76 10.13
CA HIS A 25 8.10 0.37 9.53
C HIS A 25 9.30 1.04 10.19
N PHE A 26 9.12 2.21 10.78
CA PHE A 26 10.18 2.92 11.52
C PHE A 26 10.22 2.56 13.01
N ILE A 27 9.07 2.16 13.59
CA ILE A 27 8.97 1.78 15.00
C ILE A 27 9.54 0.38 15.21
N ASP A 28 9.14 -0.58 14.37
CA ASP A 28 9.60 -1.96 14.44
C ASP A 28 9.97 -2.51 13.04
N PRO A 29 11.11 -2.08 12.48
CA PRO A 29 11.56 -2.58 11.18
C PRO A 29 11.84 -4.09 11.19
N SER A 30 12.23 -4.63 12.33
CA SER A 30 12.57 -6.06 12.48
C SER A 30 11.40 -7.00 12.17
N TRP A 31 10.18 -6.52 12.35
CA TRP A 31 8.96 -7.26 11.98
C TRP A 31 8.88 -7.51 10.46
N TYR A 32 9.33 -6.55 9.65
CA TYR A 32 9.21 -6.57 8.19
C TYR A 32 10.44 -7.11 7.47
N GLU A 33 11.62 -7.02 8.09
CA GLU A 33 12.90 -7.43 7.49
C GLU A 33 12.91 -8.86 6.93
N PRO A 34 12.31 -9.87 7.59
CA PRO A 34 12.36 -11.25 7.10
C PRO A 34 11.73 -11.47 5.73
N ILE A 35 10.77 -10.63 5.32
CA ILE A 35 10.09 -10.77 4.03
C ILE A 35 10.79 -10.06 2.87
N VAL A 36 11.80 -9.23 3.16
CA VAL A 36 12.60 -8.59 2.12
C VAL A 36 13.40 -9.66 1.37
N PRO A 37 13.28 -9.76 0.03
CA PRO A 37 14.04 -10.73 -0.74
C PRO A 37 15.55 -10.60 -0.51
N GLU A 38 16.24 -11.71 -0.21
CA GLU A 38 17.67 -11.72 0.10
C GLU A 38 18.52 -11.10 -1.02
N ILE A 39 18.09 -11.24 -2.28
CA ILE A 39 18.79 -10.70 -3.44
C ILE A 39 18.92 -9.17 -3.39
N LEU A 40 18.05 -8.49 -2.66
CA LEU A 40 18.10 -7.03 -2.52
C LEU A 40 19.19 -6.58 -1.52
N GLY A 41 19.57 -7.44 -0.58
CA GLY A 41 20.43 -7.06 0.54
C GLY A 41 19.83 -5.93 1.39
N TYR A 42 20.50 -5.58 2.47
CA TYR A 42 20.12 -4.45 3.34
C TYR A 42 18.62 -4.36 3.68
N PRO A 43 18.02 -5.36 4.35
CA PRO A 43 16.58 -5.43 4.56
C PRO A 43 16.04 -4.21 5.30
N THR A 44 16.71 -3.71 6.32
CA THR A 44 16.31 -2.51 7.08
C THR A 44 16.15 -1.28 6.17
N PHE A 45 17.08 -1.09 5.23
CA PHE A 45 17.01 0.01 4.25
C PHE A 45 15.72 -0.06 3.42
N TRP A 46 15.37 -1.24 2.90
CA TRP A 46 14.18 -1.42 2.09
C TRP A 46 12.88 -1.28 2.89
N VAL A 47 12.89 -1.71 4.15
CA VAL A 47 11.77 -1.48 5.08
C VAL A 47 11.54 0.02 5.26
N TYR A 48 12.59 0.81 5.51
CA TYR A 48 12.45 2.25 5.65
C TYR A 48 12.03 2.95 4.35
N VAL A 49 12.56 2.53 3.20
CA VAL A 49 12.17 3.07 1.90
C VAL A 49 10.68 2.83 1.65
N SER A 50 10.18 1.61 1.88
CA SER A 50 8.75 1.33 1.73
C SER A 50 7.90 2.14 2.71
N GLY A 51 8.34 2.29 3.95
CA GLY A 51 7.67 3.11 4.95
C GLY A 51 7.54 4.59 4.54
N VAL A 52 8.57 5.17 3.96
CA VAL A 52 8.52 6.55 3.41
C VAL A 52 7.46 6.65 2.31
N PHE A 53 7.45 5.71 1.36
CA PHE A 53 6.46 5.72 0.28
C PHE A 53 5.05 5.51 0.80
N GLU A 54 4.85 4.62 1.76
CA GLU A 54 3.54 4.37 2.37
C GLU A 54 3.00 5.62 3.08
N ILE A 55 3.83 6.31 3.84
CA ILE A 55 3.44 7.57 4.51
C ILE A 55 3.13 8.65 3.46
N ALA A 56 4.03 8.87 2.52
CA ALA A 56 3.88 9.95 1.52
C ALA A 56 2.66 9.74 0.63
N LEU A 57 2.48 8.53 0.10
CA LEU A 57 1.38 8.19 -0.79
C LEU A 57 0.05 8.08 -0.03
N GLY A 58 0.05 7.50 1.17
CA GLY A 58 -1.12 7.42 2.03
C GLY A 58 -1.63 8.81 2.42
N ALA A 59 -0.74 9.69 2.86
CA ALA A 59 -1.08 11.09 3.13
C ALA A 59 -1.54 11.83 1.87
N GLY A 60 -0.81 11.67 0.76
CA GLY A 60 -1.17 12.29 -0.52
C GLY A 60 -2.54 11.87 -1.05
N LEU A 61 -2.99 10.66 -0.73
CA LEU A 61 -4.32 10.17 -1.09
C LEU A 61 -5.45 10.96 -0.41
N MET A 62 -5.19 11.44 0.81
CA MET A 62 -6.18 12.19 1.59
C MET A 62 -6.46 13.59 1.02
N PHE A 63 -5.47 14.19 0.33
CA PHE A 63 -5.59 15.55 -0.21
C PHE A 63 -6.09 15.51 -1.65
N PRO A 64 -7.16 16.28 -2.01
CA PRO A 64 -7.74 16.27 -3.34
C PRO A 64 -6.74 16.56 -4.47
N ARG A 65 -5.77 17.45 -4.25
CA ARG A 65 -4.78 17.86 -5.25
C ARG A 65 -3.78 16.79 -5.63
N THR A 66 -3.40 15.93 -4.69
CA THR A 66 -2.40 14.88 -4.87
C THR A 66 -3.01 13.48 -4.97
N ARG A 67 -4.31 13.37 -4.74
CA ARG A 67 -5.04 12.10 -4.65
C ARG A 67 -4.84 11.19 -5.86
N GLN A 68 -4.95 11.73 -7.06
CA GLN A 68 -4.84 10.95 -8.28
C GLN A 68 -3.46 10.31 -8.43
N ILE A 69 -2.42 11.12 -8.30
CA ILE A 69 -1.04 10.63 -8.43
C ILE A 69 -0.68 9.66 -7.29
N SER A 70 -1.17 9.94 -6.08
CA SER A 70 -0.96 9.07 -4.93
C SER A 70 -1.67 7.73 -5.09
N ALA A 71 -2.89 7.72 -5.64
CA ALA A 71 -3.63 6.49 -5.91
C ALA A 71 -2.90 5.60 -6.93
N TYR A 72 -2.38 6.16 -8.03
CA TYR A 72 -1.54 5.42 -8.97
C TYR A 72 -0.23 4.96 -8.31
N GLY A 73 0.38 5.82 -7.49
CA GLY A 73 1.59 5.48 -6.74
C GLY A 73 1.38 4.31 -5.78
N ILE A 74 0.27 4.27 -5.04
CA ILE A 74 -0.07 3.15 -4.16
C ILE A 74 -0.31 1.87 -4.97
N ALA A 75 -1.04 1.93 -6.08
CA ALA A 75 -1.26 0.78 -6.93
C ALA A 75 0.07 0.17 -7.41
N LEU A 76 0.99 1.00 -7.89
CA LEU A 76 2.32 0.58 -8.30
C LEU A 76 3.15 0.03 -7.14
N MET A 77 3.13 0.69 -5.99
CA MET A 77 3.80 0.25 -4.77
C MET A 77 3.30 -1.11 -4.31
N LEU A 78 1.97 -1.34 -4.32
CA LEU A 78 1.39 -2.62 -3.95
C LEU A 78 1.84 -3.75 -4.89
N VAL A 79 1.95 -3.48 -6.20
CA VAL A 79 2.50 -4.46 -7.15
C VAL A 79 3.97 -4.78 -6.81
N ALA A 80 4.76 -3.77 -6.52
CA ALA A 80 6.18 -3.95 -6.16
C ALA A 80 6.34 -4.70 -4.82
N LEU A 81 5.54 -4.34 -3.81
CA LEU A 81 5.58 -4.98 -2.49
C LEU A 81 5.03 -6.41 -2.51
N TYR A 82 4.26 -6.79 -3.53
CA TYR A 82 3.83 -8.18 -3.68
C TYR A 82 5.01 -9.14 -3.83
N TRP A 83 6.12 -8.69 -4.35
CA TRP A 83 7.36 -9.48 -4.39
C TRP A 83 7.77 -9.96 -2.98
N ALA A 84 7.73 -9.08 -1.98
CA ALA A 84 8.01 -9.46 -0.59
C ALA A 84 6.98 -10.48 -0.06
N ASN A 85 5.69 -10.27 -0.33
CA ASN A 85 4.63 -11.20 0.07
C ASN A 85 4.76 -12.56 -0.62
N PHE A 86 5.14 -12.57 -1.88
CA PHE A 86 5.37 -13.79 -2.65
C PHE A 86 6.63 -14.54 -2.17
N ASN A 87 7.69 -13.80 -1.85
CA ASN A 87 8.90 -14.34 -1.25
C ASN A 87 8.59 -15.03 0.09
N MET A 88 7.75 -14.40 0.92
CA MET A 88 7.28 -14.98 2.18
C MET A 88 6.52 -16.29 1.95
N TRP A 89 5.68 -16.36 0.93
CA TRP A 89 4.91 -17.57 0.63
C TRP A 89 5.78 -18.72 0.13
N ILE A 90 6.60 -18.46 -0.89
CA ILE A 90 7.45 -19.50 -1.51
C ILE A 90 8.46 -20.08 -0.52
N ASN A 91 9.06 -19.22 0.32
CA ASN A 91 10.13 -19.62 1.24
C ASN A 91 9.63 -19.95 2.65
N ASP A 92 8.30 -19.97 2.86
CA ASP A 92 7.67 -20.27 4.16
C ASP A 92 8.27 -19.42 5.30
N ILE A 93 8.43 -18.13 5.05
CA ILE A 93 9.08 -17.20 5.99
C ILE A 93 8.14 -16.86 7.14
N ALA A 94 8.63 -16.99 8.38
CA ALA A 94 7.91 -16.56 9.56
C ALA A 94 7.98 -15.06 9.75
N ILE A 95 6.86 -14.44 10.16
CA ILE A 95 6.79 -13.06 10.63
C ILE A 95 6.32 -13.07 12.08
N GLY A 96 7.00 -12.32 12.93
CA GLY A 96 6.66 -12.28 14.35
C GLY A 96 6.71 -13.65 15.03
N GLY A 97 7.56 -14.57 14.53
CA GLY A 97 7.67 -15.93 15.01
C GLY A 97 6.59 -16.89 14.53
N SER A 98 5.65 -16.46 13.69
CA SER A 98 4.56 -17.27 13.16
C SER A 98 4.69 -17.51 11.67
N LYS A 99 4.46 -18.76 11.26
CA LYS A 99 4.33 -19.15 9.85
C LYS A 99 2.86 -19.20 9.46
N PHE A 100 2.57 -18.81 8.21
CA PHE A 100 1.21 -18.78 7.69
C PHE A 100 1.02 -19.84 6.61
N GLY A 101 -0.15 -20.48 6.60
CA GLY A 101 -0.50 -21.49 5.60
C GLY A 101 -0.87 -20.90 4.24
N THR A 102 -0.93 -21.76 3.22
CA THR A 102 -1.28 -21.41 1.84
C THR A 102 -2.59 -20.62 1.73
N ASN A 103 -3.63 -20.99 2.48
CA ASN A 103 -4.91 -20.29 2.44
C ASN A 103 -4.79 -18.82 2.88
N TRP A 104 -3.92 -18.54 3.84
CA TRP A 104 -3.63 -17.17 4.29
C TRP A 104 -2.92 -16.36 3.20
N HIS A 105 -1.96 -16.95 2.52
CA HIS A 105 -1.26 -16.29 1.41
C HIS A 105 -2.17 -16.02 0.21
N ILE A 106 -3.09 -16.95 -0.10
CA ILE A 106 -4.12 -16.74 -1.12
C ILE A 106 -5.03 -15.57 -0.74
N MET A 107 -5.47 -15.51 0.53
CA MET A 107 -6.29 -14.40 1.02
C MET A 107 -5.55 -13.06 0.89
N ARG A 108 -4.27 -13.01 1.25
CA ARG A 108 -3.42 -11.81 1.08
C ARG A 108 -3.33 -11.38 -0.37
N ALA A 109 -3.17 -12.31 -1.31
CA ALA A 109 -3.15 -12.01 -2.74
C ALA A 109 -4.47 -11.42 -3.23
N ILE A 110 -5.61 -11.96 -2.79
CA ILE A 110 -6.93 -11.44 -3.11
C ILE A 110 -7.13 -10.03 -2.54
N ILE A 111 -6.79 -9.82 -1.27
CA ILE A 111 -6.85 -8.50 -0.63
C ILE A 111 -5.99 -7.50 -1.39
N GLN A 112 -4.78 -7.87 -1.76
CA GLN A 112 -3.87 -7.04 -2.55
C GLN A 112 -4.49 -6.61 -3.89
N ALA A 113 -5.09 -7.55 -4.62
CA ALA A 113 -5.77 -7.27 -5.89
C ALA A 113 -6.95 -6.29 -5.69
N VAL A 114 -7.75 -6.49 -4.64
CA VAL A 114 -8.87 -5.59 -4.29
C VAL A 114 -8.36 -4.18 -3.97
N LEU A 115 -7.29 -4.07 -3.19
CA LEU A 115 -6.68 -2.78 -2.85
C LEU A 115 -6.19 -2.03 -4.11
N ILE A 116 -5.57 -2.73 -5.06
CA ILE A 116 -5.14 -2.15 -6.34
C ILE A 116 -6.34 -1.64 -7.13
N ILE A 117 -7.42 -2.42 -7.22
CA ILE A 117 -8.65 -2.01 -7.92
C ILE A 117 -9.25 -0.76 -7.27
N ILE A 118 -9.30 -0.68 -5.94
CA ILE A 118 -9.76 0.50 -5.21
C ILE A 118 -8.91 1.72 -5.54
N CYS A 119 -7.58 1.59 -5.54
CA CYS A 119 -6.67 2.68 -5.89
C CYS A 119 -6.90 3.19 -7.31
N LEU A 120 -7.01 2.30 -8.29
CA LEU A 120 -7.27 2.68 -9.68
C LEU A 120 -8.64 3.34 -9.85
N THR A 121 -9.63 2.91 -9.08
CA THR A 121 -10.96 3.52 -9.05
C THR A 121 -10.90 4.95 -8.49
N ILE A 122 -10.22 5.14 -7.36
CA ILE A 122 -10.01 6.47 -6.76
C ILE A 122 -9.30 7.40 -7.76
N ALA A 123 -8.24 6.91 -8.42
CA ALA A 123 -7.49 7.68 -9.42
C ALA A 123 -8.39 8.14 -10.57
N LYS A 124 -9.20 7.23 -11.11
CA LYS A 124 -10.12 7.52 -12.22
C LYS A 124 -11.19 8.57 -11.85
N TYR A 125 -11.76 8.46 -10.66
CA TYR A 125 -12.77 9.43 -10.22
C TYR A 125 -12.15 10.78 -9.86
N SER A 126 -10.93 10.81 -9.34
CA SER A 126 -10.20 12.03 -9.05
C SER A 126 -9.87 12.83 -10.33
N SER A 127 -9.49 12.15 -11.41
CA SER A 127 -9.20 12.80 -12.69
C SER A 127 -10.43 13.52 -13.28
N LYS A 128 -11.61 12.91 -13.16
CA LYS A 128 -12.87 13.49 -13.65
C LYS A 128 -13.31 14.75 -12.91
N LEU A 129 -12.83 14.93 -11.67
CA LEU A 129 -13.14 16.12 -10.87
C LEU A 129 -12.14 17.26 -11.11
N SER A 130 -10.97 16.94 -11.67
CA SER A 130 -9.91 17.90 -11.96
C SER A 130 -10.01 18.47 -13.38
N SER A 131 -10.79 17.83 -14.27
CA SER A 131 -11.04 18.35 -15.60
C SER A 131 -11.98 19.54 -15.52
N PRO A 132 -11.65 20.72 -16.12
CA PRO A 132 -12.60 21.79 -16.29
C PRO A 132 -13.82 21.24 -17.06
N SER A 133 -15.01 21.54 -16.58
CA SER A 133 -16.22 21.32 -17.37
C SER A 133 -16.19 22.33 -18.51
N ASP A 134 -16.01 21.85 -19.73
CA ASP A 134 -16.32 22.61 -20.95
C ASP A 134 -17.81 23.05 -20.96
#